data_f3307e161c4eea44b057f542276b1f83
#
_entry.id   f3307e161c4eea44b057f542276b1f83
#
_cell.length_a   1.000
_cell.length_b   1.000
_cell.length_c   1.000
_cell.angle_alpha   90.00
_cell.angle_beta   90.00
_cell.angle_gamma   90.00
#
_symmetry.space_group_name_H-M   'P 1'
#
loop_
_entity.id
_entity.type
_entity.pdbx_description
1 polymer ?
#
loop_
_entity_poly.entity_id
_entity_poly.type
_entity_poly.pdbx_seq_one_letter_code
_entity_poly.pdbx_strand_id
1 'polypeptide(L)'
;MTELTISATEITEALRKHVTEFNPAVGAEQVGRVVEVGDGIARVSGLPSAKVNELLEFEDGTLGLAMNLDEESIGAVVLGSVDKIEEEQVVRATGRILSMPVGDALLGRVVNALGEPIDGKGPLVNPKERRMEIQAPGITGRQPVSEPLQTGIKAIDAMTPIGRGQRELIIGDRKTGKTTVAVDTILNQKGQGVKCIYVAIGQKNSSVAQTVKTFEDFGALAYTVVVVASAGDPAPFKFLAPYAGCAIGQEWMDSGEHALVVYDDLSKQAEAYRQISLLLRRPPGREAYPGDVFYLHSRLLERAAKLSDERGGGSLTALPIIETKAGDISAYIPTNVISITDGQVFLESDLFYSGVRPAINVGNSVSRVGGAAQIKAMRSVAGSLKIDLAQFRDLESFATFGSELDKSSQQQLDRGYRLTELLKQGLNAPVPVEEQVIVIYAGSKGWLDTVPVTDVRRFEAELLTAFRAQHADLLEHIRTTGTLPDTDKIDAAMKTFVDGFSPSH
;
A
#
# COMPACT_ATOMS: atom_id res chain seq x y z
N MET A 1 -59.97 -9.31 -42.17
CA MET A 1 -59.46 -10.40 -41.32
C MET A 1 -58.59 -11.27 -42.18
N THR A 2 -57.27 -11.11 -42.07
CA THR A 2 -56.32 -11.91 -42.85
C THR A 2 -55.98 -13.13 -41.97
N GLU A 3 -56.47 -14.31 -42.43
CA GLU A 3 -56.06 -15.57 -41.79
C GLU A 3 -54.60 -15.84 -42.05
N LEU A 4 -53.86 -15.92 -40.98
CA LEU A 4 -52.45 -16.41 -40.95
C LEU A 4 -52.49 -17.94 -41.05
N THR A 5 -52.36 -18.46 -42.27
CA THR A 5 -52.17 -19.90 -42.51
C THR A 5 -50.68 -20.23 -42.33
N ILE A 6 -50.28 -20.66 -41.11
CA ILE A 6 -48.97 -21.23 -40.89
C ILE A 6 -48.97 -22.65 -41.49
N SER A 7 -48.09 -22.93 -42.43
CA SER A 7 -47.99 -24.25 -43.06
C SER A 7 -47.33 -25.27 -42.09
N ALA A 8 -47.77 -26.55 -42.22
CA ALA A 8 -47.21 -27.63 -41.42
C ALA A 8 -45.67 -27.80 -41.61
N THR A 9 -45.14 -27.36 -42.75
CA THR A 9 -43.71 -27.34 -43.07
C THR A 9 -42.97 -26.29 -42.28
N GLU A 10 -43.52 -25.09 -42.08
CA GLU A 10 -42.92 -24.01 -41.30
C GLU A 10 -42.89 -24.35 -39.80
N ILE A 11 -43.92 -25.03 -39.30
CA ILE A 11 -43.94 -25.55 -37.93
C ILE A 11 -42.87 -26.62 -37.74
N THR A 12 -42.69 -27.52 -38.72
CA THR A 12 -41.72 -28.61 -38.65
C THR A 12 -40.28 -28.09 -38.76
N GLU A 13 -40.02 -27.06 -39.58
CA GLU A 13 -38.71 -26.39 -39.64
C GLU A 13 -38.39 -25.58 -38.40
N ALA A 14 -39.33 -24.84 -37.83
CA ALA A 14 -39.18 -24.13 -36.58
C ALA A 14 -38.92 -25.09 -35.39
N LEU A 15 -39.63 -26.21 -35.34
CA LEU A 15 -39.39 -27.25 -34.33
C LEU A 15 -38.03 -27.95 -34.53
N ARG A 16 -37.61 -28.26 -35.76
CA ARG A 16 -36.29 -28.80 -36.04
C ARG A 16 -35.19 -27.81 -35.63
N LYS A 17 -35.34 -26.54 -35.97
CA LYS A 17 -34.39 -25.50 -35.60
C LYS A 17 -34.28 -25.36 -34.07
N HIS A 18 -35.37 -25.34 -33.35
CA HIS A 18 -35.38 -25.29 -31.90
C HIS A 18 -34.88 -26.59 -31.25
N VAL A 19 -35.11 -27.75 -31.82
CA VAL A 19 -34.59 -29.03 -31.28
C VAL A 19 -33.10 -29.22 -31.59
N THR A 20 -32.58 -28.69 -32.70
CA THR A 20 -31.13 -28.71 -33.02
C THR A 20 -30.36 -27.60 -32.29
N GLU A 21 -30.99 -26.47 -31.98
CA GLU A 21 -30.43 -25.39 -31.19
C GLU A 21 -30.62 -25.62 -29.66
N PHE A 22 -31.51 -26.53 -29.28
CA PHE A 22 -31.68 -26.99 -27.91
C PHE A 22 -30.54 -27.93 -27.57
N ASN A 23 -29.41 -27.33 -27.21
CA ASN A 23 -28.37 -28.00 -26.45
C ASN A 23 -28.83 -27.93 -24.98
N PRO A 24 -29.38 -29.02 -24.39
CA PRO A 24 -29.55 -29.04 -22.96
C PRO A 24 -28.12 -29.08 -22.41
N ALA A 25 -27.58 -27.91 -22.09
CA ALA A 25 -26.58 -27.85 -21.03
C ALA A 25 -27.28 -28.39 -19.79
N VAL A 26 -27.33 -29.72 -19.66
CA VAL A 26 -27.49 -30.37 -18.37
C VAL A 26 -26.21 -30.01 -17.62
N GLY A 27 -26.15 -28.79 -17.13
CA GLY A 27 -25.26 -28.44 -16.04
C GLY A 27 -25.75 -29.32 -14.90
N ALA A 28 -25.11 -30.47 -14.73
CA ALA A 28 -25.25 -31.20 -13.48
C ALA A 28 -24.73 -30.24 -12.42
N GLU A 29 -25.65 -29.56 -11.73
CA GLU A 29 -25.30 -28.76 -10.57
C GLU A 29 -24.67 -29.75 -9.59
N GLN A 30 -23.37 -29.53 -9.30
CA GLN A 30 -22.71 -30.33 -8.30
C GLN A 30 -23.18 -29.85 -6.94
N VAL A 31 -23.81 -30.75 -6.24
CA VAL A 31 -24.43 -30.51 -4.95
C VAL A 31 -23.67 -31.30 -3.90
N GLY A 32 -23.18 -30.60 -2.91
CA GLY A 32 -22.59 -31.17 -1.69
C GLY A 32 -23.45 -30.92 -0.46
N ARG A 33 -22.97 -31.37 0.67
CA ARG A 33 -23.60 -31.14 1.97
C ARG A 33 -22.61 -30.63 2.99
N VAL A 34 -23.08 -29.77 3.89
CA VAL A 34 -22.32 -29.33 5.07
C VAL A 34 -22.18 -30.51 6.03
N VAL A 35 -20.95 -30.87 6.33
CA VAL A 35 -20.60 -31.95 7.28
C VAL A 35 -20.37 -31.39 8.69
N GLU A 36 -19.74 -30.19 8.74
CA GLU A 36 -19.40 -29.52 9.99
C GLU A 36 -19.38 -28.01 9.73
N VAL A 37 -19.89 -27.20 10.65
CA VAL A 37 -19.82 -25.74 10.57
C VAL A 37 -19.45 -25.16 11.92
N GLY A 38 -18.58 -24.15 11.92
CA GLY A 38 -18.18 -23.43 13.14
C GLY A 38 -17.09 -22.42 12.87
N ASP A 39 -17.07 -21.34 13.66
CA ASP A 39 -16.01 -20.32 13.66
C ASP A 39 -15.67 -19.71 12.28
N GLY A 40 -16.65 -19.61 11.38
CA GLY A 40 -16.46 -19.04 10.03
C GLY A 40 -15.93 -20.05 8.99
N ILE A 41 -15.89 -21.33 9.33
CA ILE A 41 -15.47 -22.43 8.46
C ILE A 41 -16.62 -23.42 8.29
N ALA A 42 -16.80 -23.94 7.08
CA ALA A 42 -17.67 -25.07 6.80
C ALA A 42 -16.85 -26.20 6.14
N ARG A 43 -17.10 -27.43 6.57
CA ARG A 43 -16.62 -28.63 5.87
C ARG A 43 -17.76 -29.16 5.01
N VAL A 44 -17.49 -29.34 3.73
CA VAL A 44 -18.48 -29.73 2.73
C VAL A 44 -18.05 -31.03 2.07
N SER A 45 -18.93 -31.98 1.93
CA SER A 45 -18.71 -33.23 1.18
C SER A 45 -19.47 -33.21 -0.16
N GLY A 46 -19.10 -34.11 -1.08
CA GLY A 46 -19.86 -34.35 -2.31
C GLY A 46 -19.59 -33.42 -3.48
N LEU A 47 -18.53 -32.63 -3.45
CA LEU A 47 -18.14 -31.72 -4.55
C LEU A 47 -16.77 -32.11 -5.16
N PRO A 48 -16.64 -33.25 -5.84
CA PRO A 48 -15.33 -33.80 -6.25
C PRO A 48 -14.59 -32.98 -7.33
N SER A 49 -15.28 -32.08 -8.04
CA SER A 49 -14.69 -31.25 -9.09
C SER A 49 -14.56 -29.78 -8.73
N ALA A 50 -14.85 -29.42 -7.49
CA ALA A 50 -14.62 -28.05 -6.99
C ALA A 50 -13.12 -27.71 -7.06
N LYS A 51 -12.83 -26.45 -7.35
CA LYS A 51 -11.46 -25.94 -7.51
C LYS A 51 -11.06 -25.12 -6.30
N VAL A 52 -9.76 -25.03 -6.04
CA VAL A 52 -9.22 -24.09 -5.05
C VAL A 52 -9.62 -22.66 -5.45
N ASN A 53 -10.05 -21.86 -4.47
CA ASN A 53 -10.57 -20.50 -4.65
C ASN A 53 -11.88 -20.42 -5.46
N GLU A 54 -12.61 -21.53 -5.61
CA GLU A 54 -13.95 -21.52 -6.14
C GLU A 54 -14.94 -21.05 -5.09
N LEU A 55 -15.94 -20.28 -5.54
CA LEU A 55 -17.06 -19.87 -4.71
C LEU A 55 -18.08 -21.03 -4.60
N LEU A 56 -18.41 -21.38 -3.38
CA LEU A 56 -19.49 -22.29 -3.04
C LEU A 56 -20.68 -21.45 -2.56
N GLU A 57 -21.89 -21.87 -2.88
CA GLU A 57 -23.12 -21.20 -2.46
C GLU A 57 -23.91 -22.09 -1.53
N PHE A 58 -24.15 -21.61 -0.30
CA PHE A 58 -24.99 -22.26 0.69
C PHE A 58 -26.46 -22.00 0.40
N GLU A 59 -27.35 -22.76 1.00
CA GLU A 59 -28.78 -22.72 0.74
C GLU A 59 -29.43 -21.37 1.04
N ASP A 60 -28.90 -20.63 1.99
CA ASP A 60 -29.32 -19.27 2.35
C ASP A 60 -28.76 -18.17 1.42
N GLY A 61 -27.96 -18.53 0.41
CA GLY A 61 -27.28 -17.61 -0.51
C GLY A 61 -25.93 -17.10 0.03
N THR A 62 -25.51 -17.49 1.22
CA THR A 62 -24.17 -17.16 1.73
C THR A 62 -23.10 -17.81 0.87
N LEU A 63 -22.02 -17.08 0.59
CA LEU A 63 -20.90 -17.61 -0.18
C LEU A 63 -19.83 -18.22 0.72
N GLY A 64 -19.20 -19.28 0.25
CA GLY A 64 -18.02 -19.89 0.83
C GLY A 64 -16.88 -19.93 -0.17
N LEU A 65 -15.66 -19.85 0.32
CA LEU A 65 -14.44 -19.96 -0.50
C LEU A 65 -13.79 -21.31 -0.24
N ALA A 66 -13.68 -22.16 -1.26
CA ALA A 66 -13.01 -23.45 -1.17
C ALA A 66 -11.50 -23.26 -1.00
N MET A 67 -10.95 -23.59 0.16
CA MET A 67 -9.54 -23.39 0.47
C MET A 67 -8.73 -24.69 0.65
N ASN A 68 -9.39 -25.74 1.16
CA ASN A 68 -8.77 -27.03 1.39
C ASN A 68 -9.55 -28.09 0.62
N LEU A 69 -8.88 -28.81 -0.26
CA LEU A 69 -9.50 -29.89 -1.05
C LEU A 69 -8.89 -31.20 -0.60
N ASP A 70 -9.62 -31.94 0.23
CA ASP A 70 -9.28 -33.30 0.63
C ASP A 70 -10.12 -34.32 -0.17
N GLU A 71 -9.76 -35.59 -0.15
CA GLU A 71 -10.45 -36.63 -0.94
C GLU A 71 -11.95 -36.75 -0.58
N GLU A 72 -12.30 -36.56 0.69
CA GLU A 72 -13.66 -36.78 1.21
C GLU A 72 -14.41 -35.48 1.50
N SER A 73 -13.70 -34.37 1.67
CA SER A 73 -14.32 -33.08 2.06
C SER A 73 -13.54 -31.86 1.58
N ILE A 74 -14.26 -30.75 1.49
CA ILE A 74 -13.71 -29.44 1.19
C ILE A 74 -13.78 -28.59 2.45
N GLY A 75 -12.67 -28.01 2.85
CA GLY A 75 -12.64 -26.93 3.84
C GLY A 75 -12.97 -25.59 3.16
N ALA A 76 -14.14 -25.05 3.43
CA ALA A 76 -14.59 -23.79 2.92
C ALA A 76 -14.59 -22.71 4.00
N VAL A 77 -14.12 -21.52 3.65
CA VAL A 77 -14.19 -20.34 4.50
C VAL A 77 -15.47 -19.59 4.17
N VAL A 78 -16.30 -19.32 5.14
CA VAL A 78 -17.59 -18.65 4.94
C VAL A 78 -17.38 -17.14 4.78
N LEU A 79 -17.87 -16.57 3.68
CA LEU A 79 -17.82 -15.14 3.38
C LEU A 79 -19.07 -14.42 3.87
N GLY A 80 -19.38 -14.55 5.16
CA GLY A 80 -20.57 -14.00 5.76
C GLY A 80 -20.78 -14.49 7.20
N SER A 81 -22.02 -14.40 7.70
CA SER A 81 -22.38 -15.00 8.97
C SER A 81 -22.59 -16.51 8.82
N VAL A 82 -22.12 -17.27 9.78
CA VAL A 82 -22.36 -18.72 9.86
C VAL A 82 -23.67 -19.08 10.59
N ASP A 83 -24.38 -18.09 11.14
CA ASP A 83 -25.54 -18.30 12.03
C ASP A 83 -26.71 -19.03 11.38
N LYS A 84 -26.77 -19.03 10.03
CA LYS A 84 -27.83 -19.66 9.24
C LYS A 84 -27.38 -20.93 8.53
N ILE A 85 -26.12 -21.31 8.68
CA ILE A 85 -25.57 -22.49 8.03
C ILE A 85 -25.65 -23.63 9.03
N GLU A 86 -26.33 -24.71 8.65
CA GLU A 86 -26.55 -25.88 9.48
C GLU A 86 -25.91 -27.13 8.84
N GLU A 87 -25.62 -28.14 9.67
CA GLU A 87 -25.18 -29.45 9.18
C GLU A 87 -26.25 -30.07 8.26
N GLU A 88 -25.85 -30.89 7.31
CA GLU A 88 -26.67 -31.53 6.26
C GLU A 88 -27.28 -30.55 5.25
N GLN A 89 -27.10 -29.24 5.40
CA GLN A 89 -27.57 -28.23 4.44
C GLN A 89 -26.89 -28.40 3.08
N VAL A 90 -27.64 -28.07 2.02
CA VAL A 90 -27.18 -28.18 0.65
C VAL A 90 -26.17 -27.07 0.30
N VAL A 91 -25.06 -27.44 -0.35
CA VAL A 91 -24.05 -26.51 -0.89
C VAL A 91 -23.86 -26.77 -2.37
N ARG A 92 -23.81 -25.71 -3.16
CA ARG A 92 -23.61 -25.80 -4.62
C ARG A 92 -22.23 -25.30 -5.02
N ALA A 93 -21.57 -26.02 -5.90
CA ALA A 93 -20.39 -25.50 -6.59
C ALA A 93 -20.83 -24.52 -7.70
N THR A 94 -20.35 -23.28 -7.62
CA THR A 94 -20.78 -22.24 -8.58
C THR A 94 -19.99 -22.26 -9.89
N GLY A 95 -18.89 -22.99 -9.96
CA GLY A 95 -17.95 -22.95 -11.09
C GLY A 95 -17.20 -21.63 -11.24
N ARG A 96 -17.47 -20.65 -10.36
CA ARG A 96 -16.87 -19.31 -10.41
C ARG A 96 -15.70 -19.20 -9.44
N ILE A 97 -14.58 -18.73 -9.94
CA ILE A 97 -13.44 -18.34 -9.12
C ILE A 97 -13.69 -16.94 -8.55
N LEU A 98 -13.28 -16.73 -7.29
CA LEU A 98 -13.46 -15.47 -6.59
C LEU A 98 -12.97 -14.30 -7.44
N SER A 99 -13.89 -13.42 -7.80
CA SER A 99 -13.68 -12.21 -8.59
C SER A 99 -14.28 -11.02 -7.87
N MET A 100 -13.86 -9.82 -8.24
CA MET A 100 -14.34 -8.59 -7.63
C MET A 100 -14.44 -7.46 -8.66
N PRO A 101 -15.25 -6.43 -8.39
CA PRO A 101 -15.29 -5.23 -9.21
C PRO A 101 -13.96 -4.48 -9.16
N VAL A 102 -13.51 -3.95 -10.30
CA VAL A 102 -12.30 -3.16 -10.47
C VAL A 102 -12.54 -1.96 -11.41
N GLY A 103 -11.54 -1.09 -11.51
CA GLY A 103 -11.55 0.05 -12.42
C GLY A 103 -12.00 1.35 -11.75
N ASP A 104 -12.21 2.39 -12.57
CA ASP A 104 -12.45 3.76 -12.11
C ASP A 104 -13.78 3.96 -11.38
N ALA A 105 -14.73 3.02 -11.55
CA ALA A 105 -15.98 3.02 -10.79
C ALA A 105 -15.78 2.96 -9.26
N LEU A 106 -14.59 2.53 -8.82
CA LEU A 106 -14.21 2.43 -7.41
C LEU A 106 -13.57 3.71 -6.85
N LEU A 107 -13.15 4.66 -7.70
CA LEU A 107 -12.55 5.91 -7.22
C LEU A 107 -13.56 6.71 -6.39
N GLY A 108 -13.10 7.20 -5.25
CA GLY A 108 -13.96 7.94 -4.32
C GLY A 108 -14.88 7.06 -3.47
N ARG A 109 -14.75 5.75 -3.54
CA ARG A 109 -15.61 4.79 -2.84
C ARG A 109 -14.89 4.10 -1.69
N VAL A 110 -15.71 3.68 -0.72
CA VAL A 110 -15.28 2.80 0.38
C VAL A 110 -16.01 1.46 0.20
N VAL A 111 -15.24 0.39 0.07
CA VAL A 111 -15.76 -0.95 -0.22
C VAL A 111 -15.24 -1.96 0.80
N ASN A 112 -15.93 -3.10 0.93
CA ASN A 112 -15.44 -4.22 1.72
C ASN A 112 -14.43 -5.09 0.93
N ALA A 113 -13.96 -6.18 1.51
CA ALA A 113 -12.99 -7.08 0.88
C ALA A 113 -13.53 -7.83 -0.36
N LEU A 114 -14.82 -7.80 -0.62
CA LEU A 114 -15.44 -8.37 -1.83
C LEU A 114 -15.72 -7.30 -2.90
N GLY A 115 -15.38 -6.03 -2.63
CA GLY A 115 -15.63 -4.91 -3.52
C GLY A 115 -17.04 -4.34 -3.43
N GLU A 116 -17.83 -4.73 -2.44
CA GLU A 116 -19.17 -4.20 -2.22
C GLU A 116 -19.09 -2.84 -1.51
N PRO A 117 -19.81 -1.82 -2.01
CA PRO A 117 -19.83 -0.48 -1.39
C PRO A 117 -20.42 -0.50 0.01
N ILE A 118 -19.71 0.14 0.95
CA ILE A 118 -20.14 0.31 2.34
C ILE A 118 -20.24 1.79 2.76
N ASP A 119 -20.14 2.70 1.81
CA ASP A 119 -20.12 4.16 2.00
C ASP A 119 -21.50 4.82 1.90
N GLY A 120 -22.55 4.06 1.68
CA GLY A 120 -23.90 4.59 1.53
C GLY A 120 -24.17 5.37 0.22
N LYS A 121 -23.22 5.38 -0.72
CA LYS A 121 -23.34 6.09 -2.01
C LYS A 121 -24.01 5.26 -3.11
N GLY A 122 -24.66 4.15 -2.77
CA GLY A 122 -25.30 3.25 -3.72
C GLY A 122 -24.35 2.31 -4.47
N PRO A 123 -24.87 1.51 -5.41
CA PRO A 123 -24.09 0.51 -6.14
C PRO A 123 -23.04 1.14 -7.06
N LEU A 124 -22.02 0.35 -7.44
CA LEU A 124 -21.02 0.75 -8.42
C LEU A 124 -21.65 0.81 -9.82
N VAL A 125 -21.25 1.80 -10.61
CA VAL A 125 -21.77 1.99 -11.96
C VAL A 125 -20.85 1.31 -12.97
N ASN A 126 -21.34 0.26 -13.66
CA ASN A 126 -20.62 -0.49 -14.69
C ASN A 126 -19.16 -0.86 -14.31
N PRO A 127 -18.92 -1.49 -13.17
CA PRO A 127 -17.57 -1.92 -12.82
C PRO A 127 -17.12 -3.03 -13.77
N LYS A 128 -15.82 -3.09 -14.05
CA LYS A 128 -15.20 -4.28 -14.65
C LYS A 128 -15.07 -5.36 -13.58
N GLU A 129 -15.04 -6.62 -13.98
CA GLU A 129 -14.78 -7.75 -13.09
C GLU A 129 -13.38 -8.31 -13.33
N ARG A 130 -12.68 -8.64 -12.24
CA ARG A 130 -11.36 -9.25 -12.28
C ARG A 130 -11.24 -10.32 -11.21
N ARG A 131 -10.55 -11.42 -11.53
CA ARG A 131 -10.17 -12.40 -10.50
C ARG A 131 -9.34 -11.75 -9.42
N MET A 132 -9.65 -12.04 -8.17
CA MET A 132 -8.94 -11.46 -7.02
C MET A 132 -7.49 -11.95 -6.94
N GLU A 133 -7.26 -13.24 -7.17
CA GLU A 133 -5.93 -13.82 -7.24
C GLU A 133 -5.53 -14.10 -8.70
N ILE A 134 -4.43 -13.48 -9.11
CA ILE A 134 -3.82 -13.63 -10.43
C ILE A 134 -2.31 -13.78 -10.22
N GLN A 135 -1.67 -14.56 -11.08
CA GLN A 135 -0.22 -14.69 -11.06
C GLN A 135 0.48 -13.34 -11.30
N ALA A 136 1.55 -13.09 -10.58
CA ALA A 136 2.38 -11.91 -10.75
C ALA A 136 2.96 -11.84 -12.19
N PRO A 137 3.23 -10.62 -12.71
CA PRO A 137 3.91 -10.47 -13.99
C PRO A 137 5.23 -11.24 -14.02
N GLY A 138 5.50 -11.96 -15.10
CA GLY A 138 6.77 -12.67 -15.31
C GLY A 138 7.96 -11.73 -15.48
N ILE A 139 9.18 -12.26 -15.47
CA ILE A 139 10.43 -11.48 -15.56
C ILE A 139 10.47 -10.64 -16.84
N THR A 140 10.10 -11.22 -17.98
CA THR A 140 10.12 -10.54 -19.30
C THR A 140 9.08 -9.42 -19.42
N GLY A 141 8.05 -9.43 -18.59
CA GLY A 141 7.01 -8.40 -18.58
C GLY A 141 7.31 -7.20 -17.70
N ARG A 142 8.47 -7.16 -17.06
CA ARG A 142 8.90 -6.10 -16.14
C ARG A 142 10.04 -5.29 -16.71
N GLN A 143 10.17 -4.05 -16.23
CA GLN A 143 11.36 -3.23 -16.41
C GLN A 143 11.87 -2.74 -15.05
N PRO A 144 13.15 -2.31 -14.96
CA PRO A 144 13.70 -1.76 -13.72
C PRO A 144 12.93 -0.52 -13.26
N VAL A 145 12.83 -0.37 -11.94
CA VAL A 145 12.23 0.81 -11.31
C VAL A 145 13.20 1.98 -11.46
N SER A 146 12.79 3.05 -12.15
CA SER A 146 13.60 4.22 -12.44
C SER A 146 12.83 5.55 -12.32
N GLU A 147 11.52 5.50 -12.08
CA GLU A 147 10.69 6.69 -11.93
C GLU A 147 10.36 6.89 -10.45
N PRO A 148 10.55 8.11 -9.88
CA PRO A 148 10.23 8.37 -8.49
C PRO A 148 8.73 8.32 -8.23
N LEU A 149 8.36 7.77 -7.07
CA LEU A 149 7.08 7.99 -6.42
C LEU A 149 7.34 8.95 -5.27
N GLN A 150 6.98 10.21 -5.45
CA GLN A 150 7.23 11.24 -4.43
C GLN A 150 6.29 11.04 -3.25
N THR A 151 6.86 10.80 -2.07
CA THR A 151 6.05 10.63 -0.85
C THR A 151 5.63 11.96 -0.24
N GLY A 152 6.33 13.02 -0.55
CA GLY A 152 6.17 14.33 0.09
C GLY A 152 6.79 14.40 1.49
N ILE A 153 7.49 13.34 1.92
CA ILE A 153 8.16 13.26 3.21
C ILE A 153 9.66 13.42 3.00
N LYS A 154 10.21 14.53 3.46
CA LYS A 154 11.62 14.92 3.24
C LYS A 154 12.60 13.79 3.56
N ALA A 155 12.42 13.16 4.71
CA ALA A 155 13.32 12.10 5.17
C ALA A 155 13.29 10.86 4.26
N ILE A 156 12.12 10.50 3.71
CA ILE A 156 11.98 9.36 2.80
C ILE A 156 12.52 9.71 1.43
N ASP A 157 12.03 10.78 0.81
CA ASP A 157 12.39 11.16 -0.57
C ASP A 157 13.89 11.45 -0.71
N ALA A 158 14.54 11.92 0.37
CA ALA A 158 15.97 12.20 0.40
C ALA A 158 16.86 10.97 0.65
N MET A 159 16.46 10.06 1.55
CA MET A 159 17.36 9.01 2.07
C MET A 159 16.95 7.58 1.75
N THR A 160 15.65 7.34 1.62
CA THR A 160 15.06 6.02 1.29
C THR A 160 14.00 6.17 0.22
N PRO A 161 14.39 6.67 -0.98
CA PRO A 161 13.43 7.01 -2.03
C PRO A 161 12.68 5.79 -2.54
N ILE A 162 11.43 6.01 -2.91
CA ILE A 162 10.52 5.00 -3.42
C ILE A 162 10.28 5.26 -4.90
N GLY A 163 10.38 4.22 -5.72
CA GLY A 163 10.09 4.29 -7.15
C GLY A 163 8.75 3.65 -7.51
N ARG A 164 8.21 4.04 -8.66
CA ARG A 164 6.98 3.48 -9.21
C ARG A 164 7.16 2.02 -9.59
N GLY A 165 6.44 1.14 -8.92
CA GLY A 165 6.56 -0.32 -9.05
C GLY A 165 7.41 -0.98 -7.97
N GLN A 166 7.97 -0.22 -7.04
CA GLN A 166 8.73 -0.72 -5.90
C GLN A 166 7.80 -1.23 -4.78
N ARG A 167 8.30 -2.17 -3.99
CA ARG A 167 7.69 -2.64 -2.74
C ARG A 167 8.53 -2.12 -1.58
N GLU A 168 8.06 -1.10 -0.90
CA GLU A 168 8.78 -0.53 0.25
C GLU A 168 7.99 -0.78 1.53
N LEU A 169 8.60 -1.50 2.46
CA LEU A 169 7.98 -1.85 3.74
C LEU A 169 8.01 -0.65 4.70
N ILE A 170 6.89 -0.36 5.34
CA ILE A 170 6.83 0.54 6.50
C ILE A 170 6.70 -0.32 7.75
N ILE A 171 7.71 -0.29 8.62
CA ILE A 171 7.79 -1.18 9.77
C ILE A 171 8.10 -0.41 11.06
N GLY A 172 7.51 -0.85 12.16
CA GLY A 172 7.73 -0.25 13.48
C GLY A 172 6.66 -0.64 14.48
N ASP A 173 6.86 -0.24 15.71
CA ASP A 173 5.94 -0.52 16.82
C ASP A 173 4.61 0.22 16.67
N ARG A 174 3.64 -0.17 17.49
CA ARG A 174 2.34 0.49 17.54
C ARG A 174 2.49 1.98 17.87
N LYS A 175 1.74 2.85 17.18
CA LYS A 175 1.71 4.32 17.38
C LYS A 175 3.01 5.05 17.03
N THR A 176 3.89 4.50 16.20
CA THR A 176 5.11 5.18 15.72
C THR A 176 4.89 6.05 14.47
N GLY A 177 3.66 6.12 13.95
CA GLY A 177 3.34 6.95 12.80
C GLY A 177 3.31 6.21 11.45
N LYS A 178 3.27 4.87 11.42
CA LYS A 178 3.24 4.08 10.18
C LYS A 178 2.09 4.48 9.24
N THR A 179 0.86 4.51 9.76
CA THR A 179 -0.33 4.96 9.02
C THR A 179 -0.19 6.40 8.54
N THR A 180 0.39 7.28 9.34
CA THR A 180 0.64 8.68 8.96
C THR A 180 1.54 8.79 7.73
N VAL A 181 2.65 8.04 7.70
CA VAL A 181 3.56 8.00 6.54
C VAL A 181 2.81 7.55 5.28
N ALA A 182 1.98 6.52 5.39
CA ALA A 182 1.19 6.01 4.28
C ALA A 182 0.12 7.02 3.81
N VAL A 183 -0.59 7.66 4.74
CA VAL A 183 -1.60 8.68 4.45
C VAL A 183 -0.97 9.89 3.78
N ASP A 184 0.13 10.42 4.32
CA ASP A 184 0.83 11.57 3.74
C ASP A 184 1.35 11.26 2.33
N THR A 185 1.82 10.03 2.10
CA THR A 185 2.21 9.57 0.76
C THR A 185 1.03 9.60 -0.22
N ILE A 186 -0.16 9.16 0.20
CA ILE A 186 -1.38 9.23 -0.63
C ILE A 186 -1.76 10.69 -0.89
N LEU A 187 -1.73 11.55 0.14
CA LEU A 187 -2.06 12.98 -0.01
C LEU A 187 -1.16 13.66 -1.05
N ASN A 188 0.11 13.27 -1.11
CA ASN A 188 1.09 13.82 -2.05
C ASN A 188 0.88 13.36 -3.49
N GLN A 189 0.04 12.34 -3.76
CA GLN A 189 -0.19 11.89 -5.13
C GLN A 189 -1.14 12.80 -5.95
N LYS A 190 -1.70 13.83 -5.33
CA LYS A 190 -2.56 14.80 -6.02
C LYS A 190 -1.83 15.42 -7.21
N GLY A 191 -2.37 15.22 -8.42
CA GLY A 191 -1.77 15.73 -9.65
C GLY A 191 -0.54 14.97 -10.16
N GLN A 192 -0.14 13.87 -9.50
CA GLN A 192 1.02 13.05 -9.92
C GLN A 192 0.66 11.94 -10.91
N GLY A 193 -0.60 11.81 -11.31
CA GLY A 193 -1.05 10.75 -12.20
C GLY A 193 -1.00 9.34 -11.59
N VAL A 194 -1.13 9.25 -10.26
CA VAL A 194 -1.13 7.99 -9.51
C VAL A 194 -2.48 7.79 -8.84
N LYS A 195 -3.13 6.67 -9.12
CA LYS A 195 -4.35 6.23 -8.44
C LYS A 195 -3.98 5.46 -7.17
N CYS A 196 -4.69 5.71 -6.09
CA CYS A 196 -4.32 5.17 -4.79
C CYS A 196 -5.35 4.15 -4.27
N ILE A 197 -4.87 3.15 -3.56
CA ILE A 197 -5.67 2.18 -2.84
C ILE A 197 -5.19 2.14 -1.39
N TYR A 198 -6.08 2.43 -0.45
CA TYR A 198 -5.80 2.27 0.97
C TYR A 198 -6.58 1.05 1.49
N VAL A 199 -5.86 0.02 1.91
CA VAL A 199 -6.45 -1.21 2.44
C VAL A 199 -6.33 -1.22 3.96
N ALA A 200 -7.45 -1.02 4.66
CA ALA A 200 -7.55 -1.08 6.10
C ALA A 200 -7.84 -2.51 6.55
N ILE A 201 -6.90 -3.13 7.28
CA ILE A 201 -6.98 -4.54 7.66
C ILE A 201 -7.01 -4.65 9.19
N GLY A 202 -8.10 -5.12 9.74
CA GLY A 202 -8.25 -5.33 11.17
C GLY A 202 -8.23 -4.04 12.00
N GLN A 203 -8.50 -2.89 11.39
CA GLN A 203 -8.57 -1.61 12.06
C GLN A 203 -9.95 -1.34 12.67
N LYS A 204 -10.00 -0.47 13.69
CA LYS A 204 -11.27 0.01 14.24
C LYS A 204 -11.99 0.89 13.23
N ASN A 205 -13.31 0.74 13.13
CA ASN A 205 -14.13 1.56 12.24
C ASN A 205 -13.94 3.07 12.45
N SER A 206 -13.75 3.51 13.70
CA SER A 206 -13.47 4.93 14.01
C SER A 206 -12.14 5.41 13.41
N SER A 207 -11.10 4.56 13.38
CA SER A 207 -9.82 4.91 12.75
C SER A 207 -9.93 4.98 11.25
N VAL A 208 -10.67 4.05 10.64
CA VAL A 208 -10.94 4.05 9.20
C VAL A 208 -11.73 5.29 8.80
N ALA A 209 -12.80 5.62 9.56
CA ALA A 209 -13.60 6.81 9.32
C ALA A 209 -12.77 8.10 9.40
N GLN A 210 -11.82 8.18 10.35
CA GLN A 210 -10.90 9.33 10.45
C GLN A 210 -9.97 9.41 9.22
N THR A 211 -9.45 8.30 8.74
CA THR A 211 -8.60 8.26 7.54
C THR A 211 -9.38 8.68 6.29
N VAL A 212 -10.59 8.15 6.10
CA VAL A 212 -11.49 8.55 5.00
C VAL A 212 -11.79 10.03 5.06
N LYS A 213 -12.10 10.55 6.25
CA LYS A 213 -12.34 11.98 6.46
C LYS A 213 -11.13 12.83 6.08
N THR A 214 -9.92 12.39 6.45
CA THR A 214 -8.67 13.05 6.04
C THR A 214 -8.54 13.09 4.50
N PHE A 215 -8.80 11.98 3.82
CA PHE A 215 -8.78 11.96 2.34
C PHE A 215 -9.83 12.90 1.73
N GLU A 216 -11.01 12.99 2.31
CA GLU A 216 -12.04 13.95 1.87
C GLU A 216 -11.59 15.40 2.05
N ASP A 217 -11.11 15.75 3.24
CA ASP A 217 -10.73 17.11 3.60
C ASP A 217 -9.58 17.64 2.72
N PHE A 218 -8.66 16.77 2.31
CA PHE A 218 -7.55 17.11 1.41
C PHE A 218 -7.86 16.88 -0.08
N GLY A 219 -9.06 16.39 -0.41
CA GLY A 219 -9.46 16.08 -1.78
C GLY A 219 -8.77 14.87 -2.39
N ALA A 220 -8.14 14.03 -1.55
CA ALA A 220 -7.44 12.82 -1.98
C ALA A 220 -8.39 11.66 -2.30
N LEU A 221 -9.60 11.68 -1.77
CA LEU A 221 -10.59 10.64 -2.04
C LEU A 221 -10.93 10.55 -3.54
N ALA A 222 -10.85 11.66 -4.29
CA ALA A 222 -11.15 11.70 -5.71
C ALA A 222 -10.29 10.74 -6.55
N TYR A 223 -9.07 10.44 -6.12
CA TYR A 223 -8.16 9.51 -6.80
C TYR A 223 -7.81 8.28 -5.94
N THR A 224 -8.55 8.05 -4.86
CA THR A 224 -8.30 6.96 -3.91
C THR A 224 -9.54 6.09 -3.75
N VAL A 225 -9.35 4.78 -3.68
CA VAL A 225 -10.32 3.81 -3.19
C VAL A 225 -9.89 3.28 -1.83
N VAL A 226 -10.85 3.09 -0.93
CA VAL A 226 -10.61 2.53 0.40
C VAL A 226 -11.24 1.15 0.48
N VAL A 227 -10.43 0.13 0.75
CA VAL A 227 -10.88 -1.25 0.97
C VAL A 227 -10.82 -1.54 2.47
N VAL A 228 -11.92 -1.99 3.05
CA VAL A 228 -12.03 -2.16 4.51
C VAL A 228 -12.35 -3.61 4.88
N ALA A 229 -11.51 -4.15 5.76
CA ALA A 229 -11.84 -5.31 6.58
C ALA A 229 -11.61 -4.91 8.04
N SER A 230 -12.66 -4.56 8.74
CA SER A 230 -12.59 -3.99 10.08
C SER A 230 -12.16 -5.01 11.15
N ALA A 231 -11.87 -4.52 12.34
CA ALA A 231 -11.54 -5.39 13.47
C ALA A 231 -12.67 -6.34 13.83
N GLY A 232 -13.93 -5.91 13.64
CA GLY A 232 -15.13 -6.72 13.93
C GLY A 232 -15.49 -7.72 12.84
N ASP A 233 -14.89 -7.60 11.64
CA ASP A 233 -15.21 -8.53 10.54
C ASP A 233 -14.57 -9.90 10.77
N PRO A 234 -15.17 -10.98 10.25
CA PRO A 234 -14.59 -12.31 10.27
C PRO A 234 -13.19 -12.38 9.66
N ALA A 235 -12.38 -13.35 10.10
CA ALA A 235 -11.02 -13.55 9.62
C ALA A 235 -10.88 -13.64 8.08
N PRO A 236 -11.82 -14.26 7.35
CA PRO A 236 -11.78 -14.32 5.88
C PRO A 236 -11.69 -12.97 5.20
N PHE A 237 -12.43 -11.97 5.67
CA PHE A 237 -12.38 -10.63 5.09
C PHE A 237 -11.01 -9.96 5.27
N LYS A 238 -10.38 -10.14 6.45
CA LYS A 238 -9.02 -9.63 6.73
C LYS A 238 -7.96 -10.34 5.88
N PHE A 239 -8.18 -11.62 5.57
CA PHE A 239 -7.32 -12.38 4.67
C PHE A 239 -7.46 -11.90 3.22
N LEU A 240 -8.68 -11.64 2.73
CA LEU A 240 -8.97 -11.28 1.35
C LEU A 240 -8.69 -9.81 1.02
N ALA A 241 -8.86 -8.88 1.96
CA ALA A 241 -8.76 -7.45 1.70
C ALA A 241 -7.46 -7.01 1.00
N PRO A 242 -6.26 -7.50 1.35
CA PRO A 242 -5.04 -7.17 0.61
C PRO A 242 -5.07 -7.62 -0.85
N TYR A 243 -5.61 -8.80 -1.13
CA TYR A 243 -5.75 -9.31 -2.49
C TYR A 243 -6.75 -8.49 -3.30
N ALA A 244 -7.82 -8.04 -2.66
CA ALA A 244 -8.79 -7.12 -3.25
C ALA A 244 -8.13 -5.80 -3.66
N GLY A 245 -7.40 -5.15 -2.75
CA GLY A 245 -6.66 -3.93 -3.06
C GLY A 245 -5.61 -4.14 -4.17
N CYS A 246 -4.93 -5.27 -4.16
CA CYS A 246 -3.97 -5.65 -5.20
C CYS A 246 -4.64 -5.82 -6.57
N ALA A 247 -5.80 -6.47 -6.64
CA ALA A 247 -6.54 -6.68 -7.89
C ALA A 247 -6.99 -5.36 -8.52
N ILE A 248 -7.44 -4.40 -7.69
CA ILE A 248 -7.80 -3.06 -8.14
C ILE A 248 -6.57 -2.35 -8.74
N GLY A 249 -5.45 -2.32 -8.01
CA GLY A 249 -4.23 -1.66 -8.47
C GLY A 249 -3.63 -2.32 -9.71
N GLN A 250 -3.73 -3.63 -9.81
CA GLN A 250 -3.23 -4.38 -10.96
C GLN A 250 -4.06 -4.11 -12.23
N GLU A 251 -5.36 -3.85 -12.12
CA GLU A 251 -6.18 -3.43 -13.27
C GLU A 251 -5.65 -2.13 -13.88
N TRP A 252 -5.32 -1.13 -13.07
CA TRP A 252 -4.74 0.13 -13.54
C TRP A 252 -3.33 -0.06 -14.10
N MET A 253 -2.49 -0.87 -13.42
CA MET A 253 -1.15 -1.20 -13.92
C MET A 253 -1.20 -1.85 -15.30
N ASP A 254 -2.08 -2.85 -15.50
CA ASP A 254 -2.23 -3.56 -16.77
C ASP A 254 -2.84 -2.66 -17.87
N SER A 255 -3.54 -1.59 -17.49
CA SER A 255 -4.06 -0.56 -18.40
C SER A 255 -3.03 0.53 -18.76
N GLY A 256 -1.77 0.40 -18.32
CA GLY A 256 -0.70 1.36 -18.58
C GLY A 256 -0.68 2.55 -17.62
N GLU A 257 -1.45 2.52 -16.55
CA GLU A 257 -1.53 3.58 -15.56
C GLU A 257 -0.64 3.28 -14.33
N HIS A 258 -0.54 4.26 -13.43
CA HIS A 258 0.23 4.12 -12.20
C HIS A 258 -0.68 4.03 -11.00
N ALA A 259 -0.44 3.03 -10.15
CA ALA A 259 -1.19 2.84 -8.92
C ALA A 259 -0.25 2.69 -7.72
N LEU A 260 -0.74 3.12 -6.57
CA LEU A 260 -0.13 2.96 -5.26
C LEU A 260 -1.10 2.20 -4.36
N VAL A 261 -0.68 1.08 -3.79
CA VAL A 261 -1.46 0.34 -2.79
C VAL A 261 -0.76 0.36 -1.44
N VAL A 262 -1.51 0.73 -0.41
CA VAL A 262 -1.09 0.66 1.00
C VAL A 262 -1.82 -0.49 1.66
N TYR A 263 -1.10 -1.37 2.36
CA TYR A 263 -1.68 -2.46 3.16
C TYR A 263 -1.48 -2.16 4.65
N ASP A 264 -2.50 -1.67 5.33
CA ASP A 264 -2.44 -1.27 6.73
C ASP A 264 -3.32 -2.16 7.64
N ASP A 265 -2.80 -3.28 8.22
CA ASP A 265 -1.45 -3.81 8.09
C ASP A 265 -1.46 -5.32 7.74
N LEU A 266 -0.37 -5.79 7.15
CA LEU A 266 -0.21 -7.21 6.78
C LEU A 266 0.03 -8.13 8.00
N SER A 267 0.40 -7.59 9.16
CA SER A 267 0.45 -8.38 10.41
C SER A 267 -0.92 -8.93 10.75
N LYS A 268 -1.98 -8.13 10.56
CA LYS A 268 -3.37 -8.55 10.78
C LYS A 268 -3.83 -9.58 9.75
N GLN A 269 -3.39 -9.45 8.50
CA GLN A 269 -3.65 -10.50 7.50
C GLN A 269 -3.03 -11.83 7.91
N ALA A 270 -1.77 -11.82 8.34
CA ALA A 270 -1.09 -13.03 8.78
C ALA A 270 -1.77 -13.66 10.00
N GLU A 271 -2.20 -12.85 10.98
CA GLU A 271 -2.96 -13.32 12.14
C GLU A 271 -4.28 -13.97 11.72
N ALA A 272 -5.02 -13.35 10.79
CA ALA A 272 -6.26 -13.90 10.25
C ALA A 272 -6.02 -15.22 9.48
N TYR A 273 -4.97 -15.29 8.68
CA TYR A 273 -4.59 -16.51 7.96
C TYR A 273 -4.17 -17.63 8.90
N ARG A 274 -3.45 -17.32 9.99
CA ARG A 274 -3.15 -18.27 11.06
C ARG A 274 -4.43 -18.84 11.69
N GLN A 275 -5.39 -17.97 12.02
CA GLN A 275 -6.67 -18.38 12.58
C GLN A 275 -7.42 -19.33 11.63
N ILE A 276 -7.58 -18.95 10.36
CA ILE A 276 -8.22 -19.77 9.33
C ILE A 276 -7.52 -21.12 9.19
N SER A 277 -6.20 -21.13 9.14
CA SER A 277 -5.40 -22.35 8.95
C SER A 277 -5.54 -23.32 10.13
N LEU A 278 -5.57 -22.81 11.36
CA LEU A 278 -5.79 -23.63 12.56
C LEU A 278 -7.22 -24.22 12.59
N LEU A 279 -8.22 -23.45 12.21
CA LEU A 279 -9.61 -23.92 12.10
C LEU A 279 -9.75 -24.99 11.00
N LEU A 280 -9.05 -24.85 9.89
CA LEU A 280 -8.95 -25.87 8.83
C LEU A 280 -8.07 -27.07 9.22
N ARG A 281 -7.59 -27.13 10.48
CA ARG A 281 -6.73 -28.20 11.03
C ARG A 281 -5.41 -28.40 10.24
N ARG A 282 -4.90 -27.33 9.61
CA ARG A 282 -3.56 -27.36 9.00
C ARG A 282 -2.49 -27.41 10.09
N PRO A 283 -1.40 -28.18 9.92
CA PRO A 283 -0.37 -28.28 10.94
C PRO A 283 0.32 -26.92 11.17
N PRO A 284 0.41 -26.46 12.43
CA PRO A 284 1.08 -25.23 12.77
C PRO A 284 2.60 -25.34 12.69
N GLY A 285 3.26 -24.29 12.20
CA GLY A 285 4.71 -24.10 12.21
C GLY A 285 5.16 -23.11 13.29
N ARG A 286 6.21 -22.32 12.98
CA ARG A 286 6.76 -21.29 13.88
C ARG A 286 5.68 -20.27 14.27
N GLU A 287 5.59 -19.95 15.55
CA GLU A 287 4.60 -19.04 16.14
C GLU A 287 3.13 -19.41 15.78
N ALA A 288 2.90 -20.70 15.57
CA ALA A 288 1.61 -21.27 15.14
C ALA A 288 1.13 -20.80 13.75
N TYR A 289 1.98 -20.15 12.94
CA TYR A 289 1.66 -19.85 11.56
C TYR A 289 1.73 -21.12 10.69
N PRO A 290 0.91 -21.22 9.63
CA PRO A 290 1.01 -22.33 8.69
C PRO A 290 2.32 -22.22 7.89
N GLY A 291 2.81 -23.35 7.36
CA GLY A 291 4.08 -23.42 6.64
C GLY A 291 4.15 -22.55 5.38
N ASP A 292 3.00 -22.17 4.82
CA ASP A 292 2.88 -21.35 3.62
C ASP A 292 2.64 -19.84 3.89
N VAL A 293 2.83 -19.37 5.14
CA VAL A 293 2.63 -17.94 5.46
C VAL A 293 3.60 -17.03 4.71
N PHE A 294 4.80 -17.49 4.37
CA PHE A 294 5.69 -16.74 3.48
C PHE A 294 5.05 -16.55 2.11
N TYR A 295 4.46 -17.60 1.55
CA TYR A 295 3.79 -17.54 0.26
C TYR A 295 2.54 -16.66 0.27
N LEU A 296 1.85 -16.55 1.40
CA LEU A 296 0.73 -15.60 1.58
C LEU A 296 1.13 -14.17 1.18
N HIS A 297 2.25 -13.68 1.70
CA HIS A 297 2.73 -12.32 1.43
C HIS A 297 3.52 -12.22 0.12
N SER A 298 4.30 -13.23 -0.24
CA SER A 298 5.11 -13.17 -1.46
C SER A 298 4.25 -13.16 -2.72
N ARG A 299 3.20 -14.01 -2.81
CA ARG A 299 2.29 -14.00 -3.97
C ARG A 299 1.46 -12.73 -4.09
N LEU A 300 1.23 -12.01 -2.98
CA LEU A 300 0.61 -10.69 -2.97
C LEU A 300 1.58 -9.62 -3.47
N LEU A 301 2.73 -9.51 -2.83
CA LEU A 301 3.68 -8.41 -3.04
C LEU A 301 4.43 -8.53 -4.38
N GLU A 302 4.65 -9.74 -4.90
CA GLU A 302 5.24 -9.92 -6.22
C GLU A 302 4.37 -9.42 -7.38
N ARG A 303 3.09 -9.17 -7.14
CA ARG A 303 2.19 -8.55 -8.13
C ARG A 303 2.47 -7.07 -8.34
N ALA A 304 3.08 -6.40 -7.36
CA ALA A 304 3.56 -5.03 -7.50
C ALA A 304 4.82 -5.01 -8.36
N ALA A 305 4.80 -4.23 -9.44
CA ALA A 305 5.87 -4.17 -10.42
C ALA A 305 5.78 -2.91 -11.28
N LYS A 306 6.86 -2.59 -12.00
CA LYS A 306 6.88 -1.71 -13.17
C LYS A 306 6.83 -2.58 -14.41
N LEU A 307 5.78 -2.45 -15.22
CA LEU A 307 5.66 -3.20 -16.48
C LEU A 307 6.57 -2.62 -17.56
N SER A 308 6.99 -3.49 -18.47
CA SER A 308 7.74 -3.06 -19.65
C SER A 308 6.88 -2.16 -20.57
N ASP A 309 7.52 -1.37 -21.40
CA ASP A 309 6.84 -0.46 -22.34
C ASP A 309 5.96 -1.22 -23.33
N GLU A 310 6.38 -2.43 -23.73
CA GLU A 310 5.59 -3.33 -24.58
C GLU A 310 4.26 -3.73 -23.92
N ARG A 311 4.20 -3.71 -22.58
CA ARG A 311 3.00 -3.97 -21.78
C ARG A 311 2.30 -2.70 -21.28
N GLY A 312 2.62 -1.54 -21.89
CA GLY A 312 2.01 -0.26 -21.57
C GLY A 312 2.71 0.56 -20.49
N GLY A 313 3.82 0.08 -19.91
CA GLY A 313 4.64 0.85 -18.98
C GLY A 313 3.96 1.22 -17.64
N GLY A 314 2.82 0.62 -17.31
CA GLY A 314 2.11 0.86 -16.06
C GLY A 314 2.91 0.38 -14.83
N SER A 315 2.50 0.82 -13.64
CA SER A 315 3.13 0.40 -12.40
C SER A 315 2.15 0.21 -11.26
N LEU A 316 2.45 -0.73 -10.39
CA LEU A 316 1.81 -0.89 -9.08
C LEU A 316 2.90 -0.83 -8.01
N THR A 317 2.89 0.23 -7.23
CA THR A 317 3.78 0.42 -6.07
C THR A 317 3.08 -0.08 -4.82
N ALA A 318 3.75 -0.85 -3.98
CA ALA A 318 3.19 -1.37 -2.75
C ALA A 318 3.90 -0.81 -1.52
N LEU A 319 3.13 -0.33 -0.57
CA LEU A 319 3.56 0.06 0.77
C LEU A 319 2.90 -0.86 1.81
N PRO A 320 3.44 -2.07 2.02
CA PRO A 320 3.00 -2.92 3.12
C PRO A 320 3.42 -2.31 4.46
N ILE A 321 2.53 -2.41 5.45
CA ILE A 321 2.82 -2.03 6.83
C ILE A 321 2.91 -3.30 7.66
N ILE A 322 3.94 -3.38 8.50
CA ILE A 322 4.14 -4.43 9.50
C ILE A 322 4.27 -3.79 10.87
N GLU A 323 3.54 -4.32 11.84
CA GLU A 323 3.66 -3.95 13.25
C GLU A 323 4.67 -4.85 13.96
N THR A 324 5.67 -4.23 14.60
CA THR A 324 6.61 -4.91 15.50
C THR A 324 6.16 -4.80 16.95
N LYS A 325 6.77 -5.60 17.81
CA LYS A 325 6.62 -5.52 19.28
C LYS A 325 7.99 -5.27 19.88
N ALA A 326 8.12 -4.20 20.64
CA ALA A 326 9.38 -3.78 21.26
C ALA A 326 10.55 -3.64 20.27
N GLY A 327 10.28 -3.18 19.05
CA GLY A 327 11.29 -2.98 18.02
C GLY A 327 11.86 -4.27 17.41
N ASP A 328 11.30 -5.44 17.73
CA ASP A 328 11.83 -6.73 17.26
C ASP A 328 11.52 -6.97 15.77
N ILE A 329 12.50 -6.66 14.93
CA ILE A 329 12.47 -6.94 13.48
C ILE A 329 12.88 -8.37 13.15
N SER A 330 13.37 -9.15 14.13
CA SER A 330 13.78 -10.55 13.94
C SER A 330 12.65 -11.56 14.11
N ALA A 331 11.46 -11.09 14.51
CA ALA A 331 10.25 -11.90 14.58
C ALA A 331 9.88 -12.50 13.22
N TYR A 332 9.04 -13.54 13.21
CA TYR A 332 8.82 -14.35 12.01
C TYR A 332 8.20 -13.57 10.84
N ILE A 333 7.11 -12.87 11.07
CA ILE A 333 6.44 -12.11 9.99
C ILE A 333 7.28 -10.91 9.52
N PRO A 334 7.85 -10.06 10.39
CA PRO A 334 8.77 -9.00 9.97
C PRO A 334 9.91 -9.50 9.07
N THR A 335 10.61 -10.55 9.48
CA THR A 335 11.72 -11.14 8.71
C THR A 335 11.29 -11.58 7.32
N ASN A 336 10.13 -12.25 7.21
CA ASN A 336 9.60 -12.69 5.93
C ASN A 336 9.32 -11.50 5.00
N VAL A 337 8.64 -10.45 5.49
CA VAL A 337 8.25 -9.32 4.64
C VAL A 337 9.46 -8.46 4.26
N ILE A 338 10.44 -8.28 5.15
CA ILE A 338 11.72 -7.60 4.83
C ILE A 338 12.43 -8.33 3.66
N SER A 339 12.38 -9.66 3.63
CA SER A 339 13.02 -10.44 2.55
C SER A 339 12.29 -10.36 1.21
N ILE A 340 10.96 -10.16 1.23
CA ILE A 340 10.13 -10.06 0.02
C ILE A 340 10.21 -8.66 -0.60
N THR A 341 10.37 -7.62 0.22
CA THR A 341 10.32 -6.22 -0.21
C THR A 341 11.66 -5.70 -0.74
N ASP A 342 11.62 -4.57 -1.44
CA ASP A 342 12.78 -3.91 -2.04
C ASP A 342 13.41 -2.87 -1.11
N GLY A 343 13.14 -2.98 0.17
CA GLY A 343 13.64 -2.12 1.23
C GLY A 343 12.59 -1.88 2.31
N GLN A 344 12.98 -1.12 3.33
CA GLN A 344 12.11 -0.77 4.45
C GLN A 344 12.38 0.64 4.99
N VAL A 345 11.31 1.29 5.43
CA VAL A 345 11.33 2.48 6.28
C VAL A 345 11.02 2.03 7.71
N PHE A 346 12.03 2.08 8.57
CA PHE A 346 11.93 1.66 9.97
C PHE A 346 11.57 2.85 10.86
N LEU A 347 10.42 2.77 11.54
CA LEU A 347 9.95 3.77 12.50
C LEU A 347 10.21 3.31 13.93
N GLU A 348 10.96 4.11 14.66
CA GLU A 348 11.46 3.79 15.99
C GLU A 348 10.69 4.55 17.09
N SER A 349 10.31 3.83 18.15
CA SER A 349 9.54 4.39 19.25
C SER A 349 10.30 5.48 20.00
N ASP A 350 11.58 5.29 20.26
CA ASP A 350 12.41 6.25 21.00
C ASP A 350 12.54 7.58 20.27
N LEU A 351 12.69 7.54 18.94
CA LEU A 351 12.66 8.74 18.10
C LEU A 351 11.31 9.43 18.15
N PHE A 352 10.22 8.66 18.10
CA PHE A 352 8.88 9.21 18.15
C PHE A 352 8.60 9.96 19.46
N TYR A 353 8.98 9.35 20.58
CA TYR A 353 8.77 9.94 21.92
C TYR A 353 9.73 11.08 22.22
N SER A 354 10.94 11.09 21.63
CA SER A 354 11.87 12.24 21.72
C SER A 354 11.46 13.42 20.82
N GLY A 355 10.37 13.29 20.07
CA GLY A 355 9.84 14.38 19.24
C GLY A 355 10.40 14.45 17.82
N VAL A 356 11.16 13.44 17.39
CA VAL A 356 11.58 13.29 15.98
C VAL A 356 10.42 12.66 15.20
N ARG A 357 9.74 13.45 14.37
CA ARG A 357 8.57 13.02 13.60
C ARG A 357 8.66 13.54 12.17
N PRO A 358 8.64 12.63 11.16
CA PRO A 358 8.52 11.18 11.26
C PRO A 358 9.71 10.53 11.97
N ALA A 359 9.43 9.46 12.71
CA ALA A 359 10.39 8.77 13.58
C ALA A 359 11.26 7.76 12.82
N ILE A 360 11.82 8.17 11.69
CA ILE A 360 12.55 7.30 10.76
C ILE A 360 13.96 7.07 11.29
N ASN A 361 14.29 5.80 11.56
CA ASN A 361 15.65 5.38 11.83
C ASN A 361 16.44 5.29 10.52
N VAL A 362 17.38 6.22 10.33
CA VAL A 362 18.16 6.35 9.10
C VAL A 362 19.08 5.15 8.86
N GLY A 363 19.63 4.57 9.92
CA GLY A 363 20.55 3.42 9.83
C GLY A 363 19.86 2.14 9.37
N ASN A 364 18.68 1.86 9.93
CA ASN A 364 17.92 0.64 9.66
C ASN A 364 16.96 0.76 8.44
N SER A 365 16.77 1.97 7.91
CA SER A 365 15.95 2.20 6.72
C SER A 365 16.79 2.09 5.47
N VAL A 366 16.29 1.33 4.48
CA VAL A 366 17.01 1.01 3.25
C VAL A 366 16.05 1.03 2.06
N SER A 367 16.46 1.65 0.97
CA SER A 367 15.85 1.46 -0.35
C SER A 367 16.83 0.73 -1.27
N ARG A 368 16.45 -0.43 -1.79
CA ARG A 368 17.28 -1.19 -2.73
C ARG A 368 17.28 -0.59 -4.14
N VAL A 369 16.34 0.27 -4.44
CA VAL A 369 16.30 1.05 -5.69
C VAL A 369 17.19 2.30 -5.58
N GLY A 370 17.12 2.97 -4.43
CA GLY A 370 18.00 4.10 -4.11
C GLY A 370 17.88 5.26 -5.11
N GLY A 371 19.01 5.85 -5.47
CA GLY A 371 19.06 7.04 -6.32
C GLY A 371 18.45 6.91 -7.73
N ALA A 372 18.15 5.69 -8.20
CA ALA A 372 17.40 5.49 -9.45
C ALA A 372 15.94 5.95 -9.31
N ALA A 373 15.40 5.97 -8.09
CA ALA A 373 14.07 6.46 -7.74
C ALA A 373 14.06 7.94 -7.29
N GLN A 374 15.08 8.71 -7.62
CA GLN A 374 15.18 10.14 -7.33
C GLN A 374 15.34 10.96 -8.61
N ILE A 375 14.75 12.16 -8.61
CA ILE A 375 15.12 13.17 -9.62
C ILE A 375 16.57 13.58 -9.44
N LYS A 376 17.22 14.00 -10.51
CA LYS A 376 18.65 14.36 -10.49
C LYS A 376 18.96 15.45 -9.47
N ALA A 377 18.08 16.43 -9.30
CA ALA A 377 18.22 17.49 -8.32
C ALA A 377 18.29 16.91 -6.89
N MET A 378 17.33 16.08 -6.49
CA MET A 378 17.31 15.45 -5.16
C MET A 378 18.56 14.60 -4.93
N ARG A 379 18.92 13.78 -5.91
CA ARG A 379 20.11 12.92 -5.83
C ARG A 379 21.40 13.71 -5.61
N SER A 380 21.52 14.92 -6.20
CA SER A 380 22.71 15.74 -6.05
C SER A 380 22.80 16.44 -4.68
N VAL A 381 21.66 16.81 -4.08
CA VAL A 381 21.64 17.52 -2.79
C VAL A 381 21.61 16.59 -1.58
N ALA A 382 21.03 15.40 -1.71
CA ALA A 382 20.84 14.44 -0.63
C ALA A 382 21.93 13.35 -0.57
N GLY A 383 22.92 13.38 -1.48
CA GLY A 383 23.88 12.29 -1.64
C GLY A 383 24.70 11.94 -0.40
N SER A 384 25.06 12.93 0.44
CA SER A 384 25.79 12.71 1.69
C SER A 384 24.90 12.64 2.92
N LEU A 385 23.64 13.09 2.83
CA LEU A 385 22.75 13.31 3.97
C LEU A 385 22.61 12.08 4.88
N LYS A 386 22.48 10.90 4.30
CA LYS A 386 22.36 9.64 5.05
C LYS A 386 23.63 9.33 5.84
N ILE A 387 24.80 9.59 5.26
CA ILE A 387 26.10 9.36 5.88
C ILE A 387 26.30 10.38 6.99
N ASP A 388 25.99 11.64 6.74
CA ASP A 388 26.14 12.73 7.73
C ASP A 388 25.27 12.46 8.97
N LEU A 389 24.02 11.99 8.78
CA LEU A 389 23.14 11.64 9.89
C LEU A 389 23.55 10.35 10.61
N ALA A 390 24.14 9.37 9.93
CA ALA A 390 24.67 8.18 10.56
C ALA A 390 25.86 8.54 11.47
N GLN A 391 26.80 9.35 10.95
CA GLN A 391 27.94 9.86 11.74
C GLN A 391 27.47 10.72 12.92
N PHE A 392 26.46 11.55 12.73
CA PHE A 392 25.85 12.31 13.81
C PHE A 392 25.35 11.41 14.94
N ARG A 393 24.66 10.31 14.62
CA ARG A 393 24.16 9.37 15.64
C ARG A 393 25.28 8.72 16.45
N ASP A 394 26.36 8.36 15.78
CA ASP A 394 27.54 7.81 16.45
C ASP A 394 28.15 8.85 17.40
N LEU A 395 28.35 10.11 16.92
CA LEU A 395 28.87 11.20 17.71
C LEU A 395 27.98 11.59 18.91
N GLU A 396 26.65 11.62 18.70
CA GLU A 396 25.66 11.88 19.75
C GLU A 396 25.77 10.86 20.89
N SER A 397 25.95 9.58 20.52
CA SER A 397 26.18 8.52 21.50
C SER A 397 27.47 8.77 22.32
N PHE A 398 28.57 9.12 21.66
CA PHE A 398 29.84 9.43 22.35
C PHE A 398 29.72 10.68 23.23
N ALA A 399 29.06 11.74 22.76
CA ALA A 399 28.87 12.98 23.53
C ALA A 399 28.08 12.74 24.83
N THR A 400 27.09 11.82 24.78
CA THR A 400 26.28 11.44 25.95
C THR A 400 27.13 10.80 27.06
N PHE A 401 28.23 10.12 26.72
CA PHE A 401 29.15 9.51 27.67
C PHE A 401 30.23 10.47 28.20
N GLY A 402 30.13 11.77 27.91
CA GLY A 402 30.99 12.81 28.49
C GLY A 402 32.40 12.89 27.87
N SER A 403 32.59 12.38 26.65
CA SER A 403 33.85 12.51 25.90
C SER A 403 34.02 13.94 25.40
N GLU A 404 35.23 14.53 25.60
CA GLU A 404 35.58 15.80 24.94
C GLU A 404 35.70 15.56 23.43
N LEU A 405 34.88 16.28 22.67
CA LEU A 405 34.93 16.26 21.22
C LEU A 405 35.91 17.34 20.71
N ASP A 406 36.61 17.03 19.63
CA ASP A 406 37.37 18.05 18.91
C ASP A 406 36.43 19.01 18.19
N LYS A 407 36.97 20.14 17.69
CA LYS A 407 36.18 21.19 17.03
C LYS A 407 35.44 20.66 15.77
N SER A 408 36.04 19.72 15.05
CA SER A 408 35.45 19.15 13.83
C SER A 408 34.26 18.26 14.17
N SER A 409 34.43 17.38 15.17
CA SER A 409 33.38 16.51 15.69
C SER A 409 32.24 17.32 16.30
N GLN A 410 32.54 18.42 17.00
CA GLN A 410 31.49 19.30 17.54
C GLN A 410 30.69 19.97 16.41
N GLN A 411 31.33 20.44 15.33
CA GLN A 411 30.63 21.01 14.18
C GLN A 411 29.74 19.99 13.49
N GLN A 412 30.20 18.74 13.34
CA GLN A 412 29.37 17.67 12.79
C GLN A 412 28.15 17.36 13.67
N LEU A 413 28.35 17.34 14.99
CA LEU A 413 27.27 17.15 15.96
C LEU A 413 26.22 18.27 15.84
N ASP A 414 26.69 19.53 15.85
CA ASP A 414 25.82 20.72 15.76
C ASP A 414 25.05 20.76 14.42
N ARG A 415 25.69 20.38 13.32
CA ARG A 415 25.03 20.24 12.00
C ARG A 415 24.02 19.11 12.01
N GLY A 416 24.32 17.98 12.64
CA GLY A 416 23.42 16.84 12.74
C GLY A 416 22.12 17.16 13.50
N TYR A 417 22.19 17.94 14.57
CA TYR A 417 21.00 18.42 15.27
C TYR A 417 20.12 19.29 14.37
N ARG A 418 20.73 20.21 13.60
CA ARG A 418 19.99 21.07 12.64
C ARG A 418 19.37 20.26 11.52
N LEU A 419 20.08 19.29 10.95
CA LEU A 419 19.55 18.41 9.90
C LEU A 419 18.41 17.55 10.45
N THR A 420 18.52 17.04 11.66
CA THR A 420 17.43 16.29 12.30
C THR A 420 16.18 17.16 12.49
N GLU A 421 16.35 18.42 12.93
CA GLU A 421 15.24 19.34 13.09
C GLU A 421 14.62 19.74 11.73
N LEU A 422 15.45 19.94 10.70
CA LEU A 422 15.03 20.25 9.33
C LEU A 422 14.18 19.13 8.72
N LEU A 423 14.49 17.88 9.02
CA LEU A 423 13.77 16.71 8.49
C LEU A 423 12.46 16.43 9.22
N LYS A 424 12.19 17.06 10.36
CA LYS A 424 10.89 16.97 11.00
C LYS A 424 9.80 17.58 10.12
N GLN A 425 8.63 16.97 10.15
CA GLN A 425 7.51 17.36 9.31
C GLN A 425 6.18 17.20 10.08
N GLY A 426 5.24 18.10 9.84
CA GLY A 426 3.91 18.06 10.45
C GLY A 426 3.05 16.94 9.88
N LEU A 427 1.96 16.65 10.58
CA LEU A 427 0.92 15.72 10.14
C LEU A 427 0.17 16.31 8.93
N ASN A 428 -0.12 15.48 7.93
CA ASN A 428 -0.87 15.86 6.74
C ASN A 428 -0.27 17.09 6.02
N ALA A 429 1.04 17.19 6.01
CA ALA A 429 1.76 18.31 5.43
C ALA A 429 2.87 17.82 4.47
N PRO A 430 2.51 17.10 3.38
CA PRO A 430 3.48 16.69 2.39
C PRO A 430 4.10 17.93 1.71
N VAL A 431 5.40 17.87 1.43
CA VAL A 431 6.17 18.95 0.81
C VAL A 431 6.49 18.57 -0.64
N PRO A 432 6.22 19.43 -1.63
CA PRO A 432 6.58 19.19 -3.02
C PRO A 432 8.10 18.98 -3.20
N VAL A 433 8.50 18.14 -4.15
CA VAL A 433 9.91 17.73 -4.31
C VAL A 433 10.84 18.91 -4.62
N GLU A 434 10.40 19.88 -5.40
CA GLU A 434 11.16 21.11 -5.71
C GLU A 434 11.48 21.91 -4.44
N GLU A 435 10.55 21.97 -3.51
CA GLU A 435 10.75 22.64 -2.21
C GLU A 435 11.64 21.81 -1.30
N GLN A 436 11.47 20.48 -1.27
CA GLN A 436 12.36 19.59 -0.51
C GLN A 436 13.81 19.74 -0.96
N VAL A 437 14.07 19.84 -2.27
CA VAL A 437 15.42 20.03 -2.83
C VAL A 437 16.05 21.30 -2.28
N ILE A 438 15.34 22.43 -2.26
CA ILE A 438 15.84 23.70 -1.72
C ILE A 438 16.13 23.62 -0.22
N VAL A 439 15.22 23.00 0.55
CA VAL A 439 15.40 22.82 2.01
C VAL A 439 16.61 21.95 2.31
N ILE A 440 16.75 20.82 1.62
CA ILE A 440 17.88 19.91 1.81
C ILE A 440 19.18 20.53 1.32
N TYR A 441 19.15 21.32 0.24
CA TYR A 441 20.30 22.11 -0.22
C TYR A 441 20.78 23.06 0.87
N ALA A 442 19.88 23.78 1.51
CA ALA A 442 20.25 24.69 2.62
C ALA A 442 20.93 23.93 3.77
N GLY A 443 20.42 22.76 4.14
CA GLY A 443 20.99 21.91 5.20
C GLY A 443 22.35 21.33 4.81
N SER A 444 22.45 20.72 3.64
CA SER A 444 23.67 20.03 3.19
C SER A 444 24.82 20.96 2.85
N LYS A 445 24.54 22.18 2.37
CA LYS A 445 25.56 23.19 2.03
C LYS A 445 25.99 24.08 3.20
N GLY A 446 25.44 23.86 4.40
CA GLY A 446 25.85 24.58 5.61
C GLY A 446 25.21 25.96 5.81
N TRP A 447 24.18 26.32 5.03
CA TRP A 447 23.45 27.58 5.19
C TRP A 447 22.72 27.67 6.56
N LEU A 448 22.55 26.54 7.25
CA LEU A 448 21.96 26.43 8.58
C LEU A 448 22.99 26.52 9.72
N ASP A 449 24.29 26.52 9.44
CA ASP A 449 25.32 26.34 10.49
C ASP A 449 25.31 27.48 11.53
N THR A 450 24.83 28.67 11.16
CA THR A 450 24.69 29.82 12.07
C THR A 450 23.31 29.94 12.70
N VAL A 451 22.34 29.11 12.28
CA VAL A 451 20.95 29.18 12.76
C VAL A 451 20.82 28.34 14.05
N PRO A 452 20.24 28.88 15.15
CA PRO A 452 19.93 28.08 16.33
C PRO A 452 19.00 26.92 15.98
N VAL A 453 19.16 25.76 16.64
CA VAL A 453 18.32 24.56 16.39
C VAL A 453 16.83 24.87 16.56
N THR A 454 16.49 25.70 17.55
CA THR A 454 15.12 26.15 17.83
C THR A 454 14.47 26.92 16.69
N ASP A 455 15.27 27.57 15.84
CA ASP A 455 14.81 28.40 14.74
C ASP A 455 14.79 27.70 13.38
N VAL A 456 15.32 26.50 13.30
CA VAL A 456 15.43 25.75 12.03
C VAL A 456 14.07 25.59 11.31
N ARG A 457 13.01 25.29 12.05
CA ARG A 457 11.66 25.14 11.45
C ARG A 457 11.09 26.48 10.97
N ARG A 458 11.37 27.57 11.70
CA ARG A 458 10.98 28.93 11.26
C ARG A 458 11.78 29.33 10.04
N PHE A 459 13.09 29.06 10.04
CA PHE A 459 13.95 29.28 8.89
C PHE A 459 13.43 28.55 7.64
N GLU A 460 13.07 27.27 7.75
CA GLU A 460 12.48 26.51 6.64
C GLU A 460 11.20 27.15 6.10
N ALA A 461 10.28 27.53 6.97
CA ALA A 461 9.01 28.11 6.57
C ALA A 461 9.19 29.47 5.87
N GLU A 462 10.06 30.33 6.40
CA GLU A 462 10.39 31.64 5.81
C GLU A 462 11.16 31.50 4.50
N LEU A 463 12.12 30.57 4.43
CA LEU A 463 12.86 30.24 3.21
C LEU A 463 11.93 29.84 2.08
N LEU A 464 11.04 28.89 2.33
CA LEU A 464 10.07 28.42 1.32
C LEU A 464 9.13 29.56 0.88
N THR A 465 8.73 30.41 1.82
CA THR A 465 7.90 31.58 1.51
C THR A 465 8.65 32.57 0.60
N ALA A 466 9.93 32.82 0.90
CA ALA A 466 10.77 33.70 0.08
C ALA A 466 11.00 33.11 -1.33
N PHE A 467 11.30 31.80 -1.42
CA PHE A 467 11.51 31.15 -2.70
C PHE A 467 10.25 31.13 -3.56
N ARG A 468 9.08 30.88 -2.98
CA ARG A 468 7.80 30.95 -3.70
C ARG A 468 7.48 32.35 -4.23
N ALA A 469 7.85 33.39 -3.48
CA ALA A 469 7.55 34.78 -3.83
C ALA A 469 8.57 35.40 -4.80
N GLN A 470 9.86 35.09 -4.64
CA GLN A 470 10.95 35.81 -5.33
C GLN A 470 11.75 34.96 -6.32
N HIS A 471 11.71 33.64 -6.15
CA HIS A 471 12.51 32.67 -6.91
C HIS A 471 11.67 31.50 -7.43
N ALA A 472 10.41 31.77 -7.80
CA ALA A 472 9.48 30.78 -8.35
C ALA A 472 10.02 30.10 -9.60
N ASP A 473 10.85 30.76 -10.37
CA ASP A 473 11.52 30.24 -11.56
C ASP A 473 12.50 29.09 -11.23
N LEU A 474 13.20 29.16 -10.09
CA LEU A 474 14.11 28.11 -9.64
C LEU A 474 13.32 26.86 -9.22
N LEU A 475 12.21 27.03 -8.50
CA LEU A 475 11.31 25.94 -8.13
C LEU A 475 10.68 25.29 -9.36
N GLU A 476 10.18 26.11 -10.30
CA GLU A 476 9.60 25.64 -11.56
C GLU A 476 10.61 24.85 -12.40
N HIS A 477 11.88 25.31 -12.46
CA HIS A 477 12.94 24.58 -13.15
C HIS A 477 13.12 23.17 -12.56
N ILE A 478 13.22 23.05 -11.23
CA ILE A 478 13.35 21.72 -10.56
C ILE A 478 12.14 20.86 -10.87
N ARG A 479 10.93 21.41 -10.75
CA ARG A 479 9.68 20.68 -10.97
C ARG A 479 9.57 20.13 -12.39
N THR A 480 9.94 20.93 -13.40
CA THR A 480 9.74 20.57 -14.80
C THR A 480 10.89 19.75 -15.38
N THR A 481 12.13 20.02 -14.99
CA THR A 481 13.31 19.35 -15.54
C THR A 481 13.85 18.22 -14.67
N GLY A 482 13.51 18.19 -13.37
CA GLY A 482 14.10 17.27 -12.39
C GLY A 482 15.59 17.51 -12.13
N THR A 483 16.17 18.65 -12.60
CA THR A 483 17.59 18.98 -12.44
C THR A 483 17.75 20.20 -11.54
N LEU A 484 18.93 20.33 -10.91
CA LEU A 484 19.26 21.58 -10.22
C LEU A 484 19.40 22.72 -11.23
N PRO A 485 18.85 23.90 -10.91
CA PRO A 485 19.24 25.13 -11.58
C PRO A 485 20.74 25.43 -11.41
N ASP A 486 21.20 26.49 -12.04
CA ASP A 486 22.53 27.02 -11.79
C ASP A 486 22.76 27.27 -10.30
N THR A 487 23.78 26.61 -9.74
CA THR A 487 24.08 26.66 -8.30
C THR A 487 24.42 28.08 -7.84
N ASP A 488 25.05 28.90 -8.70
CA ASP A 488 25.37 30.29 -8.37
C ASP A 488 24.10 31.13 -8.12
N LYS A 489 23.02 30.83 -8.84
CA LYS A 489 21.72 31.49 -8.62
C LYS A 489 21.05 31.04 -7.33
N ILE A 490 21.14 29.74 -7.03
CA ILE A 490 20.61 29.22 -5.76
C ILE A 490 21.40 29.82 -4.60
N ASP A 491 22.73 29.84 -4.67
CA ASP A 491 23.59 30.38 -3.63
C ASP A 491 23.38 31.90 -3.43
N ALA A 492 23.18 32.66 -4.51
CA ALA A 492 22.81 34.06 -4.40
C ALA A 492 21.46 34.31 -3.70
N ALA A 493 20.47 33.49 -4.04
CA ALA A 493 19.15 33.52 -3.41
C ALA A 493 19.23 33.13 -1.92
N MET A 494 19.96 32.05 -1.60
CA MET A 494 20.22 31.60 -0.22
C MET A 494 20.92 32.67 0.59
N LYS A 495 21.98 33.28 0.06
CA LYS A 495 22.71 34.33 0.73
C LYS A 495 21.83 35.53 1.03
N THR A 496 21.05 36.00 0.05
CA THR A 496 20.12 37.12 0.25
C THR A 496 19.11 36.81 1.36
N PHE A 497 18.60 35.59 1.41
CA PHE A 497 17.66 35.17 2.46
C PHE A 497 18.34 35.08 3.83
N VAL A 498 19.50 34.43 3.94
CA VAL A 498 20.24 34.25 5.21
C VAL A 498 20.71 35.60 5.77
N ASP A 499 21.20 36.53 4.93
CA ASP A 499 21.59 37.88 5.36
C ASP A 499 20.41 38.69 5.95
N GLY A 500 19.17 38.38 5.52
CA GLY A 500 17.95 38.99 6.03
C GLY A 500 17.30 38.27 7.21
N PHE A 501 17.73 37.01 7.50
CA PHE A 501 17.14 36.22 8.57
C PHE A 501 17.72 36.59 9.92
N SER A 502 16.85 37.01 10.86
CA SER A 502 17.26 37.32 12.23
C SER A 502 16.90 36.17 13.17
N PRO A 503 17.88 35.44 13.73
CA PRO A 503 17.63 34.41 14.74
C PRO A 503 16.92 34.98 15.97
N SER A 504 16.11 34.14 16.61
CA SER A 504 15.52 34.48 17.92
C SER A 504 16.62 34.52 18.97
N HIS A 505 16.56 35.48 19.87
CA HIS A 505 17.53 35.65 20.98
C HIS A 505 17.34 34.60 22.06
#